data_a04e6c118662e86f433c77c5f570aab6
#
_entry.id   a04e6c118662e86f433c77c5f570aab6
#
_cell.length_a   1.000
_cell.length_b   1.000
_cell.length_c   1.000
_cell.angle_alpha   90.00
_cell.angle_beta   90.00
_cell.angle_gamma   90.00
#
_symmetry.space_group_name_H-M   'P 1'
#
loop_
_entity.id
_entity.type
_entity.pdbx_description
1 polymer ?
#
loop_
_entity_poly.entity_id
_entity_poly.type
_entity_poly.pdbx_seq_one_letter_code
_entity_poly.pdbx_strand_id
1 'polypeptide(L)'
;TGRDGLGELLTAITRARELGFAPVKVNAVIIRDLNDHEIEALAQFARAEALTMRFIEFMPLDSGRAWQREHVVTGREIRERLQAAFDLEPAGMEHAAATATRWRFKDCKEGQGEIGLITPVSEPFCGQCNRLRLTADGKIRTCLFSLHEHDLKPLLRGNATDTDITDWLQAVVLKKEPRHHIGETDFEQPDRTMSAIGG
;
A
#
# COMPACT_ATOMS: atom_id res chain seq x y z
N THR A 1 -13.81 1.76 6.52
CA THR A 1 -13.02 2.14 7.71
C THR A 1 -13.86 2.13 9.00
N GLY A 2 -15.19 2.00 8.91
CA GLY A 2 -16.10 2.09 10.05
C GLY A 2 -16.08 3.46 10.76
N ARG A 3 -15.59 4.50 10.10
CA ARG A 3 -15.59 5.87 10.60
C ARG A 3 -16.44 6.74 9.69
N ASP A 4 -17.25 7.58 10.32
CA ASP A 4 -18.03 8.60 9.65
C ASP A 4 -17.16 9.87 9.55
N GLY A 5 -16.69 10.22 8.38
CA GLY A 5 -15.73 11.33 8.18
C GLY A 5 -15.44 11.61 6.71
N LEU A 6 -16.29 11.11 5.79
CA LEU A 6 -16.06 11.30 4.35
C LEU A 6 -16.03 12.79 3.97
N GLY A 7 -16.92 13.61 4.53
CA GLY A 7 -16.95 15.05 4.25
C GLY A 7 -15.67 15.76 4.67
N GLU A 8 -15.12 15.41 5.84
CA GLU A 8 -13.84 15.95 6.33
C GLU A 8 -12.67 15.51 5.43
N LEU A 9 -12.68 14.25 4.99
CA LEU A 9 -11.66 13.73 4.08
C LEU A 9 -11.69 14.46 2.73
N LEU A 10 -12.84 14.66 2.14
CA LEU A 10 -12.99 15.39 0.87
C LEU A 10 -12.53 16.85 1.02
N THR A 11 -12.88 17.50 2.13
CA THR A 11 -12.40 18.87 2.45
C THR A 11 -10.88 18.89 2.59
N ALA A 12 -10.28 17.90 3.26
CA ALA A 12 -8.82 17.81 3.42
C ALA A 12 -8.10 17.59 2.07
N ILE A 13 -8.66 16.78 1.17
CA ILE A 13 -8.12 16.58 -0.19
C ILE A 13 -8.14 17.90 -0.96
N THR A 14 -9.25 18.60 -0.96
CA THR A 14 -9.38 19.91 -1.63
C THR A 14 -8.36 20.90 -1.07
N ARG A 15 -8.26 20.97 0.26
CA ARG A 15 -7.31 21.87 0.93
C ARG A 15 -5.85 21.56 0.61
N ALA A 16 -5.49 20.28 0.55
CA ALA A 16 -4.13 19.86 0.16
C ALA A 16 -3.77 20.35 -1.24
N ARG A 17 -4.71 20.25 -2.19
CA ARG A 17 -4.52 20.74 -3.57
C ARG A 17 -4.37 22.27 -3.63
N GLU A 18 -5.23 23.00 -2.93
CA GLU A 18 -5.15 24.47 -2.84
C GLU A 18 -3.81 24.95 -2.29
N LEU A 19 -3.22 24.20 -1.35
CA LEU A 19 -1.91 24.48 -0.77
C LEU A 19 -0.73 24.04 -1.68
N GLY A 20 -1.01 23.51 -2.87
CA GLY A 20 0.01 23.13 -3.85
C GLY A 20 0.66 21.77 -3.61
N PHE A 21 0.09 20.90 -2.75
CA PHE A 21 0.55 19.51 -2.65
C PHE A 21 0.22 18.77 -3.95
N ALA A 22 1.26 18.26 -4.64
CA ALA A 22 1.12 17.47 -5.85
C ALA A 22 2.22 16.41 -5.93
N PRO A 23 1.92 15.16 -6.31
CA PRO A 23 0.57 14.63 -6.49
C PRO A 23 -0.13 14.31 -5.16
N VAL A 24 -1.43 14.50 -5.08
CA VAL A 24 -2.27 13.98 -3.98
C VAL A 24 -2.68 12.55 -4.33
N LYS A 25 -2.30 11.60 -3.48
CA LYS A 25 -2.57 10.16 -3.70
C LYS A 25 -3.61 9.68 -2.69
N VAL A 26 -4.70 9.09 -3.17
CA VAL A 26 -5.77 8.50 -2.36
C VAL A 26 -5.70 6.98 -2.46
N ASN A 27 -5.70 6.29 -1.33
CA ASN A 27 -5.66 4.84 -1.25
C ASN A 27 -7.04 4.27 -0.96
N ALA A 28 -7.47 3.28 -1.74
CA ALA A 28 -8.68 2.51 -1.51
C ALA A 28 -8.34 1.02 -1.48
N VAL A 29 -8.58 0.35 -0.35
CA VAL A 29 -8.54 -1.11 -0.29
C VAL A 29 -9.86 -1.62 -0.83
N ILE A 30 -9.80 -2.47 -1.85
CA ILE A 30 -10.98 -3.04 -2.49
C ILE A 30 -11.25 -4.43 -1.94
N ILE A 31 -12.48 -4.61 -1.46
CA ILE A 31 -12.96 -5.86 -0.85
C ILE A 31 -14.22 -6.27 -1.59
N ARG A 32 -14.24 -7.51 -2.08
CA ARG A 32 -15.36 -8.08 -2.83
C ARG A 32 -16.64 -8.06 -1.98
N ASP A 33 -17.74 -7.76 -2.62
CA ASP A 33 -19.09 -7.66 -2.04
C ASP A 33 -19.25 -6.56 -0.95
N LEU A 34 -18.18 -5.77 -0.68
CA LEU A 34 -18.24 -4.65 0.26
C LEU A 34 -18.19 -3.29 -0.45
N ASN A 35 -17.14 -3.05 -1.24
CA ASN A 35 -16.92 -1.77 -1.93
C ASN A 35 -16.37 -1.92 -3.35
N ASP A 36 -16.33 -3.12 -3.89
CA ASP A 36 -15.87 -3.37 -5.26
C ASP A 36 -16.79 -2.73 -6.32
N HIS A 37 -18.05 -2.45 -5.97
CA HIS A 37 -18.97 -1.70 -6.81
C HIS A 37 -18.63 -0.21 -6.94
N GLU A 38 -17.70 0.32 -6.13
CA GLU A 38 -17.29 1.73 -6.15
C GLU A 38 -16.06 1.98 -7.06
N ILE A 39 -15.45 0.96 -7.65
CA ILE A 39 -14.18 1.07 -8.40
C ILE A 39 -14.25 2.15 -9.48
N GLU A 40 -15.28 2.13 -10.31
CA GLU A 40 -15.45 3.07 -11.42
C GLU A 40 -15.75 4.50 -10.91
N ALA A 41 -16.54 4.62 -9.86
CA ALA A 41 -16.86 5.92 -9.24
C ALA A 41 -15.62 6.56 -8.61
N LEU A 42 -14.78 5.77 -7.93
CA LEU A 42 -13.51 6.23 -7.35
C LEU A 42 -12.52 6.66 -8.45
N ALA A 43 -12.46 5.93 -9.56
CA ALA A 43 -11.63 6.31 -10.71
C ALA A 43 -12.12 7.61 -11.36
N GLN A 44 -13.44 7.76 -11.54
CA GLN A 44 -14.04 8.99 -12.04
C GLN A 44 -13.77 10.18 -11.11
N PHE A 45 -13.83 9.98 -9.80
CA PHE A 45 -13.47 10.99 -8.81
C PHE A 45 -12.00 11.43 -8.97
N ALA A 46 -11.08 10.46 -9.09
CA ALA A 46 -9.66 10.77 -9.29
C ALA A 46 -9.41 11.58 -10.57
N ARG A 47 -10.11 11.22 -11.67
CA ARG A 47 -10.04 11.92 -12.94
C ARG A 47 -10.55 13.36 -12.82
N ALA A 48 -11.71 13.56 -12.19
CA ALA A 48 -12.34 14.87 -12.02
C ALA A 48 -11.52 15.80 -11.13
N GLU A 49 -10.93 15.25 -10.07
CA GLU A 49 -10.16 16.01 -9.08
C GLU A 49 -8.65 16.03 -9.35
N ALA A 50 -8.20 15.51 -10.50
CA ALA A 50 -6.76 15.42 -10.85
C ALA A 50 -5.90 14.77 -9.75
N LEU A 51 -6.40 13.67 -9.16
CA LEU A 51 -5.75 12.90 -8.09
C LEU A 51 -5.11 11.62 -8.65
N THR A 52 -4.27 10.98 -7.86
CA THR A 52 -3.88 9.60 -8.08
C THR A 52 -4.70 8.68 -7.18
N MET A 53 -5.62 7.89 -7.75
CA MET A 53 -6.33 6.84 -7.02
C MET A 53 -5.51 5.57 -7.03
N ARG A 54 -5.19 5.04 -5.85
CA ARG A 54 -4.46 3.78 -5.73
C ARG A 54 -5.38 2.71 -5.17
N PHE A 55 -5.74 1.76 -6.01
CA PHE A 55 -6.50 0.57 -5.63
C PHE A 55 -5.54 -0.48 -5.06
N ILE A 56 -5.86 -0.97 -3.88
CA ILE A 56 -5.03 -1.92 -3.13
C ILE A 56 -5.83 -3.19 -2.93
N GLU A 57 -5.26 -4.34 -3.27
CA GLU A 57 -5.84 -5.63 -2.95
C GLU A 57 -5.98 -5.83 -1.44
N PHE A 58 -7.06 -6.46 -1.00
CA PHE A 58 -7.30 -6.77 0.40
C PHE A 58 -6.25 -7.75 0.92
N MET A 59 -5.52 -7.35 1.96
CA MET A 59 -4.43 -8.10 2.57
C MET A 59 -4.81 -8.65 3.95
N PRO A 60 -4.24 -9.80 4.40
CA PRO A 60 -4.48 -10.38 5.72
C PRO A 60 -3.77 -9.61 6.85
N LEU A 61 -4.21 -8.37 7.11
CA LEU A 61 -3.70 -7.48 8.16
C LEU A 61 -4.82 -6.84 8.98
N ASP A 62 -6.03 -7.35 8.83
CA ASP A 62 -7.20 -6.92 9.57
C ASP A 62 -7.17 -7.45 11.00
N SER A 63 -7.67 -6.63 11.94
CA SER A 63 -7.71 -6.98 13.37
C SER A 63 -8.66 -8.14 13.69
N GLY A 64 -9.65 -8.36 12.83
CA GLY A 64 -10.67 -9.40 12.99
C GLY A 64 -10.23 -10.77 12.49
N ARG A 65 -9.07 -10.88 11.82
CA ARG A 65 -8.61 -12.10 11.12
C ARG A 65 -9.71 -12.67 10.19
N ALA A 66 -10.50 -11.77 9.58
CA ALA A 66 -11.60 -12.12 8.70
C ALA A 66 -11.18 -12.21 7.23
N TRP A 67 -9.88 -12.05 6.94
CA TRP A 67 -9.38 -12.14 5.58
C TRP A 67 -9.61 -13.53 5.00
N GLN A 68 -10.19 -13.55 3.81
CA GLN A 68 -10.36 -14.73 2.99
C GLN A 68 -9.97 -14.38 1.56
N ARG A 69 -9.41 -15.32 0.85
CA ARG A 69 -8.93 -15.12 -0.52
C ARG A 69 -10.07 -14.74 -1.48
N GLU A 70 -11.26 -15.24 -1.22
CA GLU A 70 -12.48 -15.00 -1.99
C GLU A 70 -12.89 -13.53 -1.96
N HIS A 71 -12.54 -12.79 -0.90
CA HIS A 71 -12.81 -11.36 -0.79
C HIS A 71 -11.79 -10.49 -1.54
N VAL A 72 -10.74 -11.07 -2.10
CA VAL A 72 -9.76 -10.31 -2.88
C VAL A 72 -10.31 -10.02 -4.26
N VAL A 73 -10.37 -8.73 -4.62
CA VAL A 73 -10.55 -8.28 -5.99
C VAL A 73 -9.17 -8.05 -6.56
N THR A 74 -8.78 -8.85 -7.55
CA THR A 74 -7.41 -8.82 -8.09
C THR A 74 -7.14 -7.54 -8.89
N GLY A 75 -5.87 -7.12 -8.92
CA GLY A 75 -5.47 -5.98 -9.73
C GLY A 75 -5.81 -6.16 -11.21
N ARG A 76 -5.81 -7.39 -11.71
CA ARG A 76 -6.28 -7.73 -13.06
C ARG A 76 -7.76 -7.39 -13.24
N GLU A 77 -8.62 -7.86 -12.33
CA GLU A 77 -10.06 -7.56 -12.38
C GLU A 77 -10.32 -6.05 -12.31
N ILE A 78 -9.67 -5.34 -11.39
CA ILE A 78 -9.79 -3.88 -11.27
C ILE A 78 -9.40 -3.21 -12.58
N ARG A 79 -8.27 -3.61 -13.18
CA ARG A 79 -7.80 -3.08 -14.44
C ARG A 79 -8.78 -3.32 -15.58
N GLU A 80 -9.28 -4.54 -15.75
CA GLU A 80 -10.23 -4.92 -16.80
C GLU A 80 -11.52 -4.10 -16.70
N ARG A 81 -12.07 -3.92 -15.50
CA ARG A 81 -13.24 -3.07 -15.26
C ARG A 81 -12.97 -1.62 -15.60
N LEU A 82 -11.83 -1.08 -15.19
CA LEU A 82 -11.47 0.30 -15.47
C LEU A 82 -11.22 0.54 -16.97
N GLN A 83 -10.60 -0.42 -17.68
CA GLN A 83 -10.38 -0.33 -19.12
C GLN A 83 -11.68 -0.46 -19.93
N ALA A 84 -12.69 -1.14 -19.40
CA ALA A 84 -14.02 -1.17 -20.00
C ALA A 84 -14.78 0.16 -19.86
N ALA A 85 -14.51 0.92 -18.80
CA ALA A 85 -15.19 2.18 -18.50
C ALA A 85 -14.44 3.44 -19.00
N PHE A 86 -13.12 3.36 -19.11
CA PHE A 86 -12.24 4.50 -19.39
C PHE A 86 -11.15 4.15 -20.41
N ASP A 87 -10.78 5.12 -21.22
CA ASP A 87 -9.62 4.98 -22.13
C ASP A 87 -8.32 5.23 -21.34
N LEU A 88 -7.70 4.13 -20.89
CA LEU A 88 -6.50 4.12 -20.07
C LEU A 88 -5.29 3.64 -20.88
N GLU A 89 -4.13 4.23 -20.59
CA GLU A 89 -2.86 3.75 -21.11
C GLU A 89 -1.86 3.51 -19.97
N PRO A 90 -0.92 2.55 -20.12
CA PRO A 90 0.12 2.31 -19.14
C PRO A 90 1.00 3.54 -18.92
N ALA A 91 1.25 3.91 -17.67
CA ALA A 91 2.21 4.95 -17.28
C ALA A 91 3.47 4.35 -16.59
N GLY A 92 3.57 3.02 -16.55
CA GLY A 92 4.70 2.30 -15.97
C GLY A 92 4.75 2.38 -14.44
N MET A 93 5.95 2.20 -13.91
CA MET A 93 6.23 2.32 -12.46
C MET A 93 7.03 3.60 -12.21
N GLU A 94 6.84 4.22 -11.07
CA GLU A 94 7.57 5.43 -10.67
C GLU A 94 9.08 5.15 -10.50
N HIS A 95 9.42 3.97 -9.96
CA HIS A 95 10.78 3.43 -9.86
C HIS A 95 10.71 1.90 -9.63
N ALA A 96 11.84 1.19 -9.76
CA ALA A 96 11.88 -0.27 -9.70
C ALA A 96 11.29 -0.87 -8.41
N ALA A 97 11.41 -0.19 -7.27
CA ALA A 97 10.86 -0.63 -5.98
C ALA A 97 9.46 -0.02 -5.69
N ALA A 98 8.83 0.66 -6.64
CA ALA A 98 7.48 1.20 -6.48
C ALA A 98 6.48 0.05 -6.25
N THR A 99 5.43 0.34 -5.46
CA THR A 99 4.41 -0.67 -5.13
C THR A 99 3.26 -0.70 -6.12
N ALA A 100 3.09 0.37 -6.90
CA ALA A 100 1.97 0.52 -7.81
C ALA A 100 2.42 0.50 -9.27
N THR A 101 1.76 -0.32 -10.08
CA THR A 101 1.74 -0.11 -11.53
C THR A 101 0.78 1.03 -11.84
N ARG A 102 1.18 1.97 -12.69
CA ARG A 102 0.41 3.18 -12.97
C ARG A 102 -0.24 3.13 -14.34
N TRP A 103 -1.41 3.75 -14.40
CA TRP A 103 -2.22 3.95 -15.59
C TRP A 103 -2.70 5.40 -15.60
N ARG A 104 -2.78 6.01 -16.76
CA ARG A 104 -3.32 7.36 -16.91
C ARG A 104 -4.51 7.36 -17.85
N PHE A 105 -5.40 8.30 -17.64
CA PHE A 105 -6.46 8.59 -18.59
C PHE A 105 -5.86 9.32 -19.78
N LYS A 106 -6.13 8.85 -21.01
CA LYS A 106 -5.55 9.45 -22.22
C LYS A 106 -5.97 10.89 -22.49
N ASP A 107 -7.11 11.30 -21.96
CA ASP A 107 -7.65 12.65 -22.08
C ASP A 107 -7.21 13.58 -20.94
N CYS A 108 -6.41 13.10 -20.01
CA CYS A 108 -5.81 13.90 -18.94
C CYS A 108 -4.35 14.24 -19.25
N LYS A 109 -3.89 15.41 -18.75
CA LYS A 109 -2.47 15.77 -18.81
C LYS A 109 -1.66 14.85 -17.89
N GLU A 110 -0.37 14.70 -18.23
CA GLU A 110 0.56 13.96 -17.39
C GLU A 110 0.56 14.48 -15.94
N GLY A 111 0.48 13.54 -14.98
CA GLY A 111 0.38 13.85 -13.54
C GLY A 111 -1.02 14.26 -13.06
N GLN A 112 -2.03 14.20 -13.93
CA GLN A 112 -3.41 14.52 -13.57
C GLN A 112 -4.32 13.30 -13.81
N GLY A 113 -5.05 12.90 -12.75
CA GLY A 113 -6.00 11.79 -12.88
C GLY A 113 -5.32 10.47 -13.18
N GLU A 114 -4.52 9.96 -12.29
CA GLU A 114 -3.83 8.66 -12.44
C GLU A 114 -4.50 7.56 -11.64
N ILE A 115 -4.34 6.33 -12.12
CA ILE A 115 -4.70 5.10 -11.42
C ILE A 115 -3.43 4.36 -11.05
N GLY A 116 -3.32 3.94 -9.80
CA GLY A 116 -2.30 3.02 -9.32
C GLY A 116 -2.92 1.69 -8.90
N LEU A 117 -2.32 0.58 -9.29
CA LEU A 117 -2.73 -0.76 -8.84
C LEU A 117 -1.63 -1.33 -7.95
N ILE A 118 -1.97 -1.67 -6.71
CA ILE A 118 -1.07 -2.28 -5.72
C ILE A 118 -1.57 -3.71 -5.49
N THR A 119 -0.83 -4.67 -6.02
CA THR A 119 -1.23 -6.07 -6.19
C THR A 119 -0.40 -7.03 -5.33
N PRO A 120 -0.36 -6.86 -3.99
CA PRO A 120 0.50 -7.68 -3.15
C PRO A 120 0.07 -9.14 -3.06
N VAL A 121 -1.19 -9.47 -3.37
CA VAL A 121 -1.74 -10.81 -3.22
C VAL A 121 -1.69 -11.59 -4.54
N SER A 122 -2.15 -10.98 -5.64
CA SER A 122 -2.23 -11.67 -6.94
C SER A 122 -0.94 -11.60 -7.76
N GLU A 123 -0.22 -10.47 -7.67
CA GLU A 123 1.04 -10.22 -8.40
C GLU A 123 2.08 -9.62 -7.46
N PRO A 124 2.67 -10.43 -6.54
CA PRO A 124 3.61 -9.93 -5.53
C PRO A 124 4.87 -9.31 -6.12
N PHE A 125 5.23 -8.11 -5.65
CA PHE A 125 6.42 -7.35 -6.06
C PHE A 125 7.58 -7.45 -5.05
N CYS A 126 7.70 -8.58 -4.35
CA CYS A 126 8.66 -8.79 -3.25
C CYS A 126 10.12 -8.70 -3.69
N GLY A 127 10.45 -9.18 -4.90
CA GLY A 127 11.83 -9.21 -5.40
C GLY A 127 12.51 -7.85 -5.57
N GLN A 128 11.74 -6.76 -5.65
CA GLN A 128 12.23 -5.39 -5.74
C GLN A 128 11.94 -4.56 -4.47
N CYS A 129 11.43 -5.21 -3.40
CA CYS A 129 10.99 -4.51 -2.21
C CYS A 129 12.17 -4.05 -1.33
N ASN A 130 12.37 -2.74 -1.22
CA ASN A 130 13.40 -2.11 -0.39
C ASN A 130 12.85 -1.47 0.90
N ARG A 131 11.61 -1.83 1.32
CA ARG A 131 10.94 -1.22 2.47
C ARG A 131 11.34 -1.88 3.77
N LEU A 132 11.52 -1.04 4.78
CA LEU A 132 11.59 -1.40 6.20
C LEU A 132 10.48 -0.68 6.94
N ARG A 133 10.08 -1.20 8.09
CA ARG A 133 9.10 -0.55 8.97
C ARG A 133 9.70 -0.40 10.35
N LEU A 134 9.55 0.78 10.91
CA LEU A 134 9.81 1.05 12.33
C LEU A 134 8.46 1.16 13.04
N THR A 135 8.25 0.31 14.03
CA THR A 135 7.03 0.34 14.85
C THR A 135 7.14 1.42 15.92
N ALA A 136 5.99 1.89 16.44
CA ALA A 136 5.95 2.91 17.49
C ALA A 136 6.66 2.47 18.79
N ASP A 137 6.75 1.16 19.03
CA ASP A 137 7.46 0.56 20.16
C ASP A 137 8.94 0.24 19.86
N GLY A 138 9.49 0.77 18.74
CA GLY A 138 10.93 0.79 18.42
C GLY A 138 11.47 -0.52 17.87
N LYS A 139 10.67 -1.27 17.15
CA LYS A 139 11.10 -2.50 16.48
C LYS A 139 11.18 -2.34 14.96
N ILE A 140 12.15 -2.95 14.34
CA ILE A 140 12.29 -3.01 12.88
C ILE A 140 11.63 -4.29 12.37
N ARG A 141 10.82 -4.16 11.31
CA ARG A 141 10.27 -5.25 10.52
C ARG A 141 10.78 -5.17 9.09
N THR A 142 11.26 -6.27 8.57
CA THR A 142 11.84 -6.37 7.22
C THR A 142 10.76 -6.57 6.15
N CYS A 143 9.62 -7.14 6.53
CA CYS A 143 8.45 -7.32 5.67
C CYS A 143 7.19 -6.90 6.42
N LEU A 144 6.16 -6.48 5.67
CA LEU A 144 4.83 -6.20 6.22
C LEU A 144 4.22 -7.42 6.91
N PHE A 145 4.51 -8.60 6.35
CA PHE A 145 4.01 -9.91 6.81
C PHE A 145 5.05 -10.69 7.62
N SER A 146 6.17 -10.06 8.02
CA SER A 146 7.16 -10.72 8.87
C SER A 146 6.54 -11.17 10.19
N LEU A 147 6.83 -12.39 10.60
CA LEU A 147 6.51 -12.89 11.95
C LEU A 147 7.58 -12.47 12.97
N HIS A 148 8.73 -11.96 12.49
CA HIS A 148 9.87 -11.56 13.31
C HIS A 148 9.98 -10.04 13.41
N GLU A 149 10.42 -9.60 14.57
CA GLU A 149 10.69 -8.19 14.87
C GLU A 149 12.07 -8.06 15.50
N HIS A 150 12.79 -7.01 15.12
CA HIS A 150 14.13 -6.73 15.61
C HIS A 150 14.11 -5.49 16.51
N ASP A 151 14.37 -5.65 17.81
CA ASP A 151 14.30 -4.54 18.78
C ASP A 151 15.52 -3.61 18.64
N LEU A 152 15.26 -2.37 18.25
CA LEU A 152 16.26 -1.31 18.10
C LEU A 152 16.51 -0.52 19.39
N LYS A 153 15.58 -0.57 20.36
CA LYS A 153 15.65 0.26 21.56
C LYS A 153 16.89 0.02 22.44
N PRO A 154 17.35 -1.23 22.63
CA PRO A 154 18.56 -1.45 23.43
C PRO A 154 19.77 -0.71 22.89
N LEU A 155 19.94 -0.64 21.57
CA LEU A 155 21.02 0.12 20.94
C LEU A 155 20.83 1.63 21.11
N LEU A 156 19.62 2.16 20.86
CA LEU A 156 19.32 3.59 20.99
C LEU A 156 19.40 4.13 22.41
N ARG A 157 19.19 3.28 23.40
CA ARG A 157 19.20 3.66 24.84
C ARG A 157 20.46 3.24 25.58
N GLY A 158 21.35 2.51 24.90
CA GLY A 158 22.65 2.12 25.40
C GLY A 158 23.75 3.11 24.97
N ASN A 159 24.96 2.62 24.99
CA ASN A 159 26.15 3.38 24.54
C ASN A 159 26.57 3.02 23.12
N ALA A 160 25.64 2.56 22.28
CA ALA A 160 25.93 2.21 20.89
C ALA A 160 26.28 3.48 20.08
N THR A 161 27.31 3.38 19.28
CA THR A 161 27.69 4.43 18.33
C THR A 161 26.80 4.38 17.08
N ASP A 162 26.83 5.43 16.27
CA ASP A 162 26.14 5.42 14.97
C ASP A 162 26.61 4.29 14.06
N THR A 163 27.91 3.91 14.17
CA THR A 163 28.45 2.76 13.46
C THR A 163 27.80 1.46 13.91
N ASP A 164 27.68 1.24 15.23
CA ASP A 164 27.05 0.02 15.77
C ASP A 164 25.59 -0.09 15.31
N ILE A 165 24.86 1.04 15.28
CA ILE A 165 23.49 1.08 14.79
C ILE A 165 23.41 0.78 13.30
N THR A 166 24.33 1.33 12.52
CA THR A 166 24.42 1.11 11.06
C THR A 166 24.68 -0.35 10.75
N ASP A 167 25.68 -0.95 11.41
CA ASP A 167 26.04 -2.36 11.20
C ASP A 167 24.90 -3.29 11.60
N TRP A 168 24.23 -2.97 12.71
CA TRP A 168 23.05 -3.72 13.14
C TRP A 168 21.90 -3.61 12.14
N LEU A 169 21.59 -2.41 11.61
CA LEU A 169 20.58 -2.21 10.59
C LEU A 169 20.90 -2.99 9.31
N GLN A 170 22.16 -2.99 8.86
CA GLN A 170 22.58 -3.77 7.72
C GLN A 170 22.35 -5.27 7.96
N ALA A 171 22.74 -5.77 9.14
CA ALA A 171 22.51 -7.17 9.50
C ALA A 171 21.01 -7.53 9.56
N VAL A 172 20.14 -6.60 9.96
CA VAL A 172 18.68 -6.79 9.94
C VAL A 172 18.15 -6.81 8.51
N VAL A 173 18.62 -5.89 7.64
CA VAL A 173 18.22 -5.85 6.23
C VAL A 173 18.55 -7.16 5.51
N LEU A 174 19.71 -7.76 5.79
CA LEU A 174 20.13 -9.05 5.21
C LEU A 174 19.22 -10.23 5.64
N LYS A 175 18.41 -10.06 6.69
CA LYS A 175 17.41 -11.06 7.11
C LYS A 175 16.05 -10.87 6.45
N LYS A 176 15.93 -9.91 5.51
CA LYS A 176 14.67 -9.66 4.81
C LYS A 176 14.20 -10.90 4.07
N GLU A 177 12.94 -11.24 4.28
CA GLU A 177 12.28 -12.35 3.63
C GLU A 177 12.29 -12.14 2.10
N PRO A 178 12.60 -13.16 1.28
CA PRO A 178 12.61 -13.03 -0.18
C PRO A 178 11.20 -12.75 -0.72
N ARG A 179 10.16 -13.23 -0.03
CA ARG A 179 8.76 -12.96 -0.34
C ARG A 179 7.85 -13.20 0.88
N HIS A 180 6.65 -12.66 0.86
CA HIS A 180 5.58 -13.12 1.73
C HIS A 180 4.93 -14.39 1.11
N HIS A 181 4.22 -15.17 1.93
CA HIS A 181 3.63 -16.44 1.55
C HIS A 181 2.08 -16.38 1.48
N ILE A 182 1.49 -15.19 1.27
CA ILE A 182 0.03 -15.02 1.22
C ILE A 182 -0.56 -15.92 0.14
N GLY A 183 -1.53 -16.75 0.54
CA GLY A 183 -2.19 -17.71 -0.34
C GLY A 183 -1.47 -19.06 -0.49
N GLU A 184 -0.34 -19.26 0.18
CA GLU A 184 0.35 -20.54 0.32
C GLU A 184 -0.10 -21.27 1.60
N THR A 185 0.10 -22.56 1.65
CA THR A 185 -0.37 -23.40 2.77
C THR A 185 0.37 -23.15 4.08
N ASP A 186 1.57 -22.57 4.00
CA ASP A 186 2.44 -22.19 5.11
C ASP A 186 2.30 -20.72 5.54
N PHE A 187 1.36 -19.99 4.95
CA PHE A 187 1.15 -18.61 5.34
C PHE A 187 0.56 -18.48 6.75
N GLU A 188 1.25 -17.73 7.59
CA GLU A 188 0.79 -17.34 8.91
C GLU A 188 0.56 -15.82 8.95
N GLN A 189 -0.66 -15.42 9.35
CA GLN A 189 -1.00 -14.02 9.48
C GLN A 189 -0.30 -13.42 10.71
N PRO A 190 0.44 -12.29 10.56
CA PRO A 190 1.06 -11.62 11.69
C PRO A 190 0.04 -11.19 12.75
N ASP A 191 0.45 -11.18 14.02
CA ASP A 191 -0.41 -10.73 15.12
C ASP A 191 -0.67 -9.23 15.10
N ARG A 192 0.28 -8.45 14.57
CA ARG A 192 0.14 -7.00 14.49
C ARG A 192 -0.70 -6.59 13.30
N THR A 193 -1.69 -5.75 13.57
CA THR A 193 -2.51 -5.11 12.53
C THR A 193 -1.75 -3.98 11.83
N MET A 194 -2.27 -3.52 10.70
CA MET A 194 -1.68 -2.44 9.90
C MET A 194 -1.41 -1.18 10.74
N SER A 195 -2.32 -0.80 11.63
CA SER A 195 -2.18 0.37 12.51
C SER A 195 -1.05 0.24 13.54
N ALA A 196 -0.66 -0.97 13.91
CA ALA A 196 0.41 -1.22 14.88
C ALA A 196 1.81 -1.33 14.25
N ILE A 197 1.91 -1.35 12.92
CA ILE A 197 3.17 -1.50 12.18
C ILE A 197 3.49 -0.31 11.29
N GLY A 198 2.96 0.86 11.60
CA GLY A 198 3.27 2.11 10.90
C GLY A 198 2.54 2.27 9.56
N GLY A 199 1.30 1.85 9.50
CA GLY A 199 0.43 2.00 8.34
C GLY A 199 -0.87 2.67 8.68
#